data_10e3fbf86ee77f1e199736538a7142df
#
_entry.id   10e3fbf86ee77f1e199736538a7142df
#
_cell.length_a   1.000
_cell.length_b   1.000
_cell.length_c   1.000
_cell.angle_alpha   90.00
_cell.angle_beta   90.00
_cell.angle_gamma   90.00
#
_symmetry.space_group_name_H-M   'P 1'
#
loop_
_entity.id
_entity.type
_entity.pdbx_description
1 polymer ?
#
loop_
_entity_poly.entity_id
_entity_poly.type
_entity_poly.pdbx_seq_one_letter_code
_entity_poly.pdbx_strand_id
1 'polypeptide(L)'
;NPIIGTAANNFPSCVSFFEQRLVFANTNNNPQTLFFSKSGDYENFTTGTNADDAMIFTIASNQVNAIRYLSAARSLLVGTVGGEFLVTGSDTVDGLSPTNINIRKQSTYGSANKDAISVGNVTLFLQRAKRKVRELVYNYDSDNYVAPDLTILSEHVTESRVKDMAYQQEPDSVLWVAREDGVLAGMTYQRTE
;
A
#
# COMPACT_ATOMS: atom_id res chain seq x y z
N ASN A 1 25.24 0.11 2.40
CA ASN A 1 23.80 0.28 2.49
C ASN A 1 23.14 -1.11 2.55
N PRO A 2 22.47 -1.48 3.66
CA PRO A 2 21.91 -2.83 3.84
C PRO A 2 20.74 -3.16 2.92
N ILE A 3 20.16 -2.17 2.27
CA ILE A 3 18.95 -2.31 1.44
C ILE A 3 19.31 -2.62 -0.01
N ILE A 4 20.23 -1.86 -0.55
CA ILE A 4 20.75 -2.07 -1.89
C ILE A 4 21.94 -3.02 -1.71
N GLY A 5 21.59 -4.27 -1.43
CA GLY A 5 22.59 -5.29 -1.18
C GLY A 5 23.50 -5.49 -2.38
N THR A 6 24.72 -5.86 -2.10
CA THR A 6 25.72 -6.32 -3.06
C THR A 6 25.29 -7.58 -3.83
N ALA A 7 24.13 -8.16 -3.50
CA ALA A 7 23.53 -9.26 -4.24
C ALA A 7 22.87 -8.72 -5.51
N ALA A 8 23.27 -9.22 -6.65
CA ALA A 8 22.65 -8.90 -7.92
C ALA A 8 21.11 -9.08 -7.85
N ASN A 9 20.37 -8.08 -8.32
CA ASN A 9 18.90 -8.07 -8.39
C ASN A 9 18.13 -8.01 -7.05
N ASN A 10 18.72 -7.52 -5.98
CA ASN A 10 18.01 -7.33 -4.71
C ASN A 10 17.51 -5.88 -4.55
N PHE A 11 16.82 -5.36 -5.55
CA PHE A 11 16.25 -4.01 -5.51
C PHE A 11 14.83 -4.03 -4.95
N PRO A 12 14.42 -2.98 -4.20
CA PRO A 12 13.04 -2.83 -3.76
C PRO A 12 12.12 -2.58 -4.96
N SER A 13 10.91 -3.14 -4.92
CA SER A 13 9.90 -2.94 -5.97
C SER A 13 8.84 -1.91 -5.59
N CYS A 14 8.74 -1.54 -4.32
CA CYS A 14 7.80 -0.54 -3.82
C CYS A 14 8.54 0.61 -3.16
N VAL A 15 8.07 1.83 -3.40
CA VAL A 15 8.62 3.06 -2.83
C VAL A 15 7.51 4.02 -2.44
N SER A 16 7.67 4.71 -1.33
CA SER A 16 6.77 5.79 -0.90
C SER A 16 7.51 6.74 0.04
N PHE A 17 6.92 7.90 0.30
CA PHE A 17 7.34 8.79 1.37
C PHE A 17 6.29 8.78 2.47
N PHE A 18 6.73 8.65 3.71
CA PHE A 18 5.84 8.67 4.86
C PHE A 18 6.55 9.28 6.09
N GLU A 19 5.91 10.26 6.75
CA GLU A 19 6.45 10.96 7.94
C GLU A 19 7.92 11.38 7.79
N GLN A 20 8.22 12.13 6.73
CA GLN A 20 9.57 12.64 6.41
C GLN A 20 10.62 11.54 6.23
N ARG A 21 10.22 10.33 5.87
CA ARG A 21 11.10 9.20 5.58
C ARG A 21 10.86 8.66 4.18
N LEU A 22 11.90 8.25 3.51
CA LEU A 22 11.81 7.42 2.31
C LEU A 22 11.59 5.98 2.74
N VAL A 23 10.57 5.35 2.18
CA VAL A 23 10.21 3.97 2.50
C VAL A 23 10.38 3.10 1.27
N PHE A 24 11.20 2.08 1.39
CA PHE A 24 11.33 1.02 0.40
C PHE A 24 10.72 -0.28 0.93
N ALA A 25 10.23 -1.12 0.04
CA ALA A 25 9.71 -2.43 0.41
C ALA A 25 9.86 -3.47 -0.71
N ASN A 26 9.74 -4.74 -0.32
CA ASN A 26 9.72 -5.87 -1.23
C ASN A 26 10.99 -5.98 -2.07
N THR A 27 12.08 -6.40 -1.46
CA THR A 27 13.26 -6.88 -2.19
C THR A 27 13.14 -8.38 -2.45
N ASN A 28 13.91 -8.91 -3.40
CA ASN A 28 13.89 -10.34 -3.70
C ASN A 28 14.24 -11.23 -2.48
N ASN A 29 15.19 -10.76 -1.66
CA ASN A 29 15.62 -11.51 -0.47
C ASN A 29 14.69 -11.27 0.74
N ASN A 30 14.03 -10.11 0.80
CA ASN A 30 13.20 -9.70 1.92
C ASN A 30 11.84 -9.16 1.41
N PRO A 31 10.97 -10.03 0.88
CA PRO A 31 9.71 -9.60 0.23
C PRO A 31 8.67 -9.01 1.20
N GLN A 32 8.81 -9.26 2.50
CA GLN A 32 7.90 -8.78 3.55
C GLN A 32 8.47 -7.63 4.37
N THR A 33 9.62 -7.08 3.97
CA THR A 33 10.34 -6.12 4.78
C THR A 33 10.14 -4.70 4.28
N LEU A 34 9.91 -3.80 5.21
CA LEU A 34 9.85 -2.35 5.05
C LEU A 34 11.18 -1.76 5.54
N PHE A 35 11.74 -0.88 4.75
CA PHE A 35 12.98 -0.16 5.04
C PHE A 35 12.67 1.33 5.06
N PHE A 36 12.87 1.97 6.18
CA PHE A 36 12.64 3.40 6.36
C PHE A 36 13.98 4.13 6.48
N SER A 37 14.15 5.22 5.77
CA SER A 37 15.29 6.10 5.93
C SER A 37 15.29 6.80 7.29
N LYS A 38 16.38 7.45 7.62
CA LYS A 38 16.44 8.43 8.70
C LYS A 38 15.48 9.58 8.41
N SER A 39 14.88 10.16 9.44
CA SER A 39 13.95 11.29 9.28
C SER A 39 14.66 12.50 8.69
N GLY A 40 14.12 13.02 7.57
CA GLY A 40 14.71 14.17 6.87
C GLY A 40 15.99 13.88 6.08
N ASP A 41 16.55 12.67 6.18
CA ASP A 41 17.74 12.24 5.44
C ASP A 41 17.42 10.96 4.65
N TYR A 42 16.96 11.13 3.43
CA TYR A 42 16.39 10.08 2.59
C TYR A 42 17.42 9.07 2.04
N GLU A 43 18.68 9.41 2.06
CA GLU A 43 19.77 8.55 1.59
C GLU A 43 20.39 7.71 2.72
N ASN A 44 20.07 8.03 3.96
CA ASN A 44 20.64 7.41 5.15
C ASN A 44 19.72 6.32 5.73
N PHE A 45 20.19 5.09 5.68
CA PHE A 45 19.50 3.91 6.21
C PHE A 45 20.27 3.26 7.37
N THR A 46 21.08 4.04 8.09
CA THR A 46 21.78 3.56 9.29
C THR A 46 20.77 3.42 10.42
N THR A 47 20.54 2.19 10.82
CA THR A 47 19.58 1.85 11.88
C THR A 47 20.11 2.21 13.26
N GLY A 48 19.20 2.58 14.16
CA GLY A 48 19.50 2.91 15.55
C GLY A 48 18.25 2.87 16.41
N THR A 49 18.33 3.47 17.59
CA THR A 49 17.26 3.51 18.59
C THR A 49 16.69 4.90 18.83
N ASN A 50 17.32 5.95 18.28
CA ASN A 50 16.80 7.30 18.36
C ASN A 50 15.54 7.45 17.50
N ALA A 51 14.67 8.37 17.85
CA ALA A 51 13.41 8.56 17.14
C ALA A 51 13.56 8.91 15.65
N ASP A 52 14.67 9.57 15.30
CA ASP A 52 14.99 9.98 13.92
C ASP A 52 15.80 8.91 13.13
N ASP A 53 16.31 7.88 13.77
CA ASP A 53 17.11 6.85 13.12
C ASP A 53 16.30 6.04 12.09
N ALA A 54 17.02 5.48 11.13
CA ALA A 54 16.47 4.55 10.17
C ALA A 54 15.99 3.26 10.83
N MET A 55 15.00 2.61 10.24
CA MET A 55 14.43 1.39 10.82
C MET A 55 14.09 0.36 9.74
N ILE A 56 14.12 -0.90 10.14
CA ILE A 56 13.82 -2.04 9.27
C ILE A 56 12.83 -2.94 10.01
N PHE A 57 11.67 -3.18 9.38
CA PHE A 57 10.64 -4.04 9.94
C PHE A 57 10.17 -5.08 8.95
N THR A 58 10.07 -6.31 9.41
CA THR A 58 9.51 -7.40 8.63
C THR A 58 8.11 -7.73 9.14
N ILE A 59 7.13 -7.72 8.24
CA ILE A 59 5.76 -8.06 8.58
C ILE A 59 5.71 -9.54 8.97
N ALA A 60 5.46 -9.80 10.25
CA ALA A 60 5.27 -11.17 10.75
C ALA A 60 3.93 -11.72 10.25
N SER A 61 3.98 -12.77 9.45
CA SER A 61 2.82 -13.45 8.90
C SER A 61 3.09 -14.95 8.83
N ASN A 62 2.04 -15.75 9.01
CA ASN A 62 2.11 -17.22 8.90
C ASN A 62 2.43 -17.71 7.48
N GLN A 63 2.44 -16.82 6.49
CA GLN A 63 2.75 -17.10 5.09
C GLN A 63 3.66 -16.00 4.54
N VAL A 64 4.47 -16.33 3.55
CA VAL A 64 5.25 -15.30 2.83
C VAL A 64 4.30 -14.40 2.05
N ASN A 65 4.13 -13.19 2.54
CA ASN A 65 3.24 -12.17 1.99
C ASN A 65 4.06 -11.04 1.38
N ALA A 66 4.52 -11.24 0.15
CA ALA A 66 5.25 -10.20 -0.57
C ALA A 66 4.44 -8.89 -0.62
N ILE A 67 5.07 -7.79 -0.26
CA ILE A 67 4.49 -6.45 -0.34
C ILE A 67 4.28 -6.11 -1.81
N ARG A 68 3.16 -5.50 -2.15
CA ARG A 68 2.75 -5.19 -3.53
C ARG A 68 2.64 -3.72 -3.79
N TYR A 69 2.21 -2.95 -2.81
CA TYR A 69 2.16 -1.49 -2.87
C TYR A 69 2.33 -0.87 -1.48
N LEU A 70 2.70 0.39 -1.49
CA LEU A 70 2.70 1.30 -0.35
C LEU A 70 1.80 2.48 -0.69
N SER A 71 0.91 2.85 0.20
CA SER A 71 0.04 4.02 0.05
C SER A 71 0.12 4.85 1.32
N ALA A 72 0.76 6.00 1.21
CA ALA A 72 0.92 6.93 2.32
C ALA A 72 -0.27 7.90 2.35
N ALA A 73 -0.98 7.91 3.46
CA ALA A 73 -2.05 8.85 3.79
C ALA A 73 -1.84 9.32 5.24
N ARG A 74 -2.88 9.36 6.05
CA ARG A 74 -2.75 9.58 7.51
C ARG A 74 -1.92 8.47 8.18
N SER A 75 -1.93 7.30 7.61
CA SER A 75 -1.14 6.14 8.03
C SER A 75 -0.54 5.49 6.78
N LEU A 76 0.49 4.69 6.92
CA LEU A 76 1.05 3.94 5.81
C LEU A 76 0.28 2.64 5.62
N LEU A 77 -0.45 2.55 4.53
CA LEU A 77 -1.12 1.33 4.09
C LEU A 77 -0.15 0.48 3.28
N VAL A 78 -0.08 -0.80 3.61
CA VAL A 78 0.80 -1.78 2.97
C VAL A 78 -0.05 -2.91 2.41
N GLY A 79 -0.17 -2.96 1.10
CA GLY A 79 -0.84 -4.07 0.42
C GLY A 79 0.12 -5.23 0.21
N THR A 80 -0.29 -6.43 0.62
CA THR A 80 0.47 -7.66 0.44
C THR A 80 -0.35 -8.71 -0.31
N VAL A 81 0.28 -9.78 -0.74
CA VAL A 81 -0.40 -10.92 -1.40
C VAL A 81 -1.51 -11.52 -0.54
N GLY A 82 -1.34 -11.54 0.78
CA GLY A 82 -2.27 -12.21 1.71
C GLY A 82 -3.11 -11.28 2.57
N GLY A 83 -3.07 -9.97 2.31
CA GLY A 83 -3.90 -9.00 3.04
C GLY A 83 -3.29 -7.61 3.08
N GLU A 84 -4.05 -6.69 3.62
CA GLU A 84 -3.68 -5.29 3.76
C GLU A 84 -3.34 -5.00 5.23
N PHE A 85 -2.26 -4.26 5.44
CA PHE A 85 -1.74 -3.89 6.75
C PHE A 85 -1.70 -2.38 6.90
N LEU A 86 -1.88 -1.93 8.13
CA LEU A 86 -1.71 -0.55 8.53
C LEU A 86 -0.44 -0.43 9.37
N VAL A 87 0.41 0.51 9.04
CA VAL A 87 1.60 0.88 9.79
C VAL A 87 1.39 2.25 10.39
N THR A 88 1.46 2.32 11.70
CA THR A 88 1.30 3.54 12.51
C THR A 88 2.32 3.59 13.63
N GLY A 89 2.49 4.75 14.26
CA GLY A 89 3.07 4.82 15.60
C GLY A 89 2.15 4.16 16.62
N SER A 90 2.68 3.68 17.74
CA SER A 90 1.89 3.11 18.83
C SER A 90 1.07 4.17 19.55
N ASP A 91 1.57 5.40 19.58
CA ASP A 91 0.93 6.54 20.21
C ASP A 91 0.47 7.56 19.17
N THR A 92 -0.64 8.21 19.45
CA THR A 92 -1.24 9.22 18.56
C THR A 92 -0.48 10.55 18.54
N VAL A 93 0.44 10.74 19.47
CA VAL A 93 1.17 12.00 19.67
C VAL A 93 2.57 11.94 19.10
N ASP A 94 3.23 10.78 19.20
CA ASP A 94 4.57 10.58 18.67
C ASP A 94 4.52 9.92 17.30
N GLY A 95 5.21 10.51 16.33
CA GLY A 95 5.35 9.95 14.99
C GLY A 95 6.04 8.57 14.98
N LEU A 96 6.15 8.00 13.83
CA LEU A 96 6.78 6.69 13.64
C LEU A 96 8.27 6.71 14.02
N SER A 97 8.67 5.81 14.92
CA SER A 97 10.06 5.68 15.37
C SER A 97 10.46 4.21 15.51
N PRO A 98 11.78 3.90 15.63
CA PRO A 98 12.26 2.53 15.78
C PRO A 98 11.67 1.77 16.98
N THR A 99 11.27 2.49 18.02
CA THR A 99 10.69 1.94 19.26
C THR A 99 9.17 2.07 19.33
N ASN A 100 8.56 2.81 18.40
CA ASN A 100 7.13 3.17 18.40
C ASN A 100 6.49 2.83 17.05
N ILE A 101 6.59 1.60 16.61
CA ILE A 101 5.92 1.13 15.38
C ILE A 101 4.90 0.05 15.71
N ASN A 102 3.74 0.16 15.09
CA ASN A 102 2.67 -0.82 15.19
C ASN A 102 2.21 -1.22 13.79
N ILE A 103 2.22 -2.52 13.51
CA ILE A 103 1.79 -3.07 12.22
C ILE A 103 0.60 -4.00 12.47
N ARG A 104 -0.57 -3.60 11.98
CA ARG A 104 -1.82 -4.36 12.17
C ARG A 104 -2.42 -4.77 10.84
N LYS A 105 -2.82 -6.03 10.74
CA LYS A 105 -3.58 -6.53 9.59
C LYS A 105 -5.00 -5.97 9.64
N GLN A 106 -5.45 -5.40 8.52
CA GLN A 106 -6.77 -4.78 8.39
C GLN A 106 -7.72 -5.65 7.58
N SER A 107 -7.22 -6.33 6.55
CA SER A 107 -8.05 -7.19 5.72
C SER A 107 -7.28 -8.42 5.22
N THR A 108 -8.00 -9.38 4.64
CA THR A 108 -7.45 -10.65 4.15
C THR A 108 -7.64 -10.83 2.64
N TYR A 109 -8.01 -9.78 1.91
CA TYR A 109 -8.32 -9.90 0.48
C TYR A 109 -7.08 -10.13 -0.37
N GLY A 110 -5.96 -9.51 0.01
CA GLY A 110 -4.72 -9.55 -0.74
C GLY A 110 -4.73 -8.68 -2.00
N SER A 111 -3.57 -8.19 -2.34
CA SER A 111 -3.37 -7.16 -3.37
C SER A 111 -2.62 -7.70 -4.56
N ALA A 112 -2.97 -7.21 -5.75
CA ALA A 112 -2.21 -7.41 -6.98
C ALA A 112 -0.93 -6.56 -6.97
N ASN A 113 0.03 -6.91 -7.83
CA ASN A 113 1.26 -6.14 -7.98
C ASN A 113 1.00 -4.90 -8.87
N LYS A 114 0.28 -3.95 -8.28
CA LYS A 114 -0.08 -2.65 -8.87
C LYS A 114 -0.19 -1.62 -7.77
N ASP A 115 0.19 -0.40 -8.07
CA ASP A 115 0.07 0.70 -7.14
C ASP A 115 -1.39 0.96 -6.79
N ALA A 116 -1.62 1.28 -5.54
CA ALA A 116 -2.91 1.73 -5.08
C ALA A 116 -3.07 3.24 -5.35
N ILE A 117 -4.31 3.67 -5.52
CA ILE A 117 -4.65 5.05 -5.83
C ILE A 117 -5.34 5.67 -4.61
N SER A 118 -4.77 6.75 -4.10
CA SER A 118 -5.42 7.52 -3.03
C SER A 118 -6.39 8.53 -3.62
N VAL A 119 -7.64 8.50 -3.16
CA VAL A 119 -8.70 9.42 -3.54
C VAL A 119 -9.34 9.98 -2.27
N GLY A 120 -9.07 11.25 -1.97
CA GLY A 120 -9.51 11.85 -0.71
C GLY A 120 -9.01 11.06 0.50
N ASN A 121 -9.92 10.52 1.28
CA ASN A 121 -9.62 9.75 2.50
C ASN A 121 -9.64 8.23 2.30
N VAL A 122 -9.68 7.74 1.07
CA VAL A 122 -9.74 6.32 0.75
C VAL A 122 -8.59 5.89 -0.15
N THR A 123 -8.32 4.60 -0.15
CA THR A 123 -7.33 3.99 -1.03
C THR A 123 -8.00 2.93 -1.90
N LEU A 124 -7.95 3.14 -3.21
CA LEU A 124 -8.42 2.17 -4.18
C LEU A 124 -7.29 1.20 -4.52
N PHE A 125 -7.55 -0.08 -4.43
CA PHE A 125 -6.56 -1.10 -4.76
C PHE A 125 -7.16 -2.25 -5.56
N LEU A 126 -6.29 -2.92 -6.30
CA LEU A 126 -6.65 -4.08 -7.09
C LEU A 126 -6.44 -5.35 -6.27
N GLN A 127 -7.49 -6.15 -6.10
CA GLN A 127 -7.40 -7.42 -5.41
C GLN A 127 -6.49 -8.41 -6.18
N ARG A 128 -5.86 -9.33 -5.46
CA ARG A 128 -4.85 -10.28 -5.95
C ARG A 128 -5.16 -10.94 -7.29
N ALA A 129 -6.40 -11.33 -7.54
CA ALA A 129 -6.82 -11.98 -8.79
C ALA A 129 -6.98 -11.00 -9.96
N LYS A 130 -6.79 -9.69 -9.75
CA LYS A 130 -6.91 -8.62 -10.75
C LYS A 130 -8.32 -8.47 -11.37
N ARG A 131 -9.33 -8.96 -10.70
CA ARG A 131 -10.73 -8.90 -11.20
C ARG A 131 -11.62 -7.98 -10.38
N LYS A 132 -11.17 -7.56 -9.21
CA LYS A 132 -11.96 -6.74 -8.28
C LYS A 132 -11.18 -5.52 -7.86
N VAL A 133 -11.80 -4.37 -8.02
CA VAL A 133 -11.32 -3.10 -7.47
C VAL A 133 -11.99 -2.89 -6.12
N ARG A 134 -11.20 -2.66 -5.10
CA ARG A 134 -11.68 -2.44 -3.73
C ARG A 134 -11.32 -1.07 -3.24
N GLU A 135 -12.19 -0.55 -2.39
CA GLU A 135 -12.02 0.71 -1.69
C GLU A 135 -11.64 0.43 -0.23
N LEU A 136 -10.40 0.69 0.16
CA LEU A 136 -10.00 0.59 1.56
C LEU A 136 -10.31 1.90 2.27
N VAL A 137 -11.23 1.84 3.21
CA VAL A 137 -11.71 2.99 3.95
C VAL A 137 -11.84 2.68 5.43
N TYR A 138 -11.52 3.66 6.27
CA TYR A 138 -11.76 3.56 7.71
C TYR A 138 -13.25 3.70 8.02
N ASN A 139 -13.79 2.72 8.73
CA ASN A 139 -15.16 2.72 9.21
C ASN A 139 -15.15 3.06 10.70
N TYR A 140 -15.76 4.18 11.05
CA TYR A 140 -15.78 4.70 12.42
C TYR A 140 -16.63 3.85 13.35
N ASP A 141 -17.73 3.26 12.87
CA ASP A 141 -18.65 2.47 13.69
C ASP A 141 -18.03 1.15 14.16
N SER A 142 -17.15 0.57 13.35
CA SER A 142 -16.47 -0.69 13.66
C SER A 142 -15.03 -0.50 14.16
N ASP A 143 -14.55 0.75 14.20
CA ASP A 143 -13.14 1.10 14.50
C ASP A 143 -12.14 0.26 13.70
N ASN A 144 -12.44 0.07 12.43
CA ASN A 144 -11.64 -0.81 11.54
C ASN A 144 -11.67 -0.33 10.10
N TYR A 145 -10.71 -0.77 9.31
CA TYR A 145 -10.73 -0.59 7.87
C TYR A 145 -11.60 -1.66 7.21
N VAL A 146 -12.47 -1.23 6.31
CA VAL A 146 -13.29 -2.10 5.47
C VAL A 146 -12.88 -1.94 4.01
N ALA A 147 -13.09 -2.99 3.22
CA ALA A 147 -12.70 -2.98 1.81
C ALA A 147 -13.83 -3.48 0.91
N PRO A 148 -14.93 -2.70 0.75
CA PRO A 148 -16.01 -3.05 -0.15
C PRO A 148 -15.53 -3.22 -1.60
N ASP A 149 -16.23 -4.07 -2.34
CA ASP A 149 -15.96 -4.35 -3.74
C ASP A 149 -16.75 -3.36 -4.61
N LEU A 150 -16.05 -2.49 -5.31
CA LEU A 150 -16.65 -1.51 -6.21
C LEU A 150 -17.15 -2.13 -7.53
N THR A 151 -16.66 -3.30 -7.87
CA THR A 151 -16.97 -3.98 -9.14
C THR A 151 -18.04 -5.05 -9.01
N ILE A 152 -18.70 -5.17 -7.86
CA ILE A 152 -19.67 -6.25 -7.56
C ILE A 152 -20.83 -6.31 -8.55
N LEU A 153 -21.30 -5.18 -9.05
CA LEU A 153 -22.40 -5.11 -10.03
C LEU A 153 -21.90 -5.14 -11.49
N SER A 154 -20.60 -5.14 -11.70
CA SER A 154 -19.97 -5.05 -13.02
C SER A 154 -18.81 -6.03 -13.20
N GLU A 155 -18.90 -7.22 -12.59
CA GLU A 155 -17.85 -8.24 -12.65
C GLU A 155 -17.48 -8.66 -14.08
N HIS A 156 -18.43 -8.60 -15.00
CA HIS A 156 -18.21 -8.86 -16.43
C HIS A 156 -17.26 -7.87 -17.09
N VAL A 157 -17.21 -6.62 -16.61
CA VAL A 157 -16.32 -5.58 -17.12
C VAL A 157 -14.86 -5.90 -16.80
N THR A 158 -14.59 -6.49 -15.64
CA THR A 158 -13.24 -6.81 -15.16
C THR A 158 -12.87 -8.29 -15.35
N GLU A 159 -13.67 -9.05 -16.09
CA GLU A 159 -13.44 -10.49 -16.31
C GLU A 159 -12.09 -10.78 -16.97
N SER A 160 -11.68 -9.95 -17.92
CA SER A 160 -10.39 -10.06 -18.63
C SER A 160 -9.19 -9.61 -17.78
N ARG A 161 -9.38 -9.37 -16.49
CA ARG A 161 -8.40 -8.85 -15.54
C ARG A 161 -7.96 -7.40 -15.83
N VAL A 162 -7.66 -6.72 -14.77
CA VAL A 162 -7.15 -5.35 -14.77
C VAL A 162 -5.63 -5.36 -14.87
N LYS A 163 -5.10 -4.66 -15.85
CA LYS A 163 -3.66 -4.47 -16.06
C LYS A 163 -3.15 -3.25 -15.30
N ASP A 164 -3.93 -2.16 -15.32
CA ASP A 164 -3.57 -0.89 -14.67
C ASP A 164 -4.78 -0.05 -14.35
N MET A 165 -4.62 0.93 -13.45
CA MET A 165 -5.67 1.84 -13.03
C MET A 165 -5.12 3.26 -12.90
N ALA A 166 -5.95 4.24 -13.22
CA ALA A 166 -5.67 5.66 -13.00
C ALA A 166 -6.93 6.41 -12.60
N TYR A 167 -6.81 7.40 -11.74
CA TYR A 167 -7.93 8.22 -11.30
C TYR A 167 -7.85 9.62 -11.91
N GLN A 168 -8.93 10.02 -12.56
CA GLN A 168 -9.14 11.38 -13.04
C GLN A 168 -10.06 12.09 -12.05
N GLN A 169 -9.62 13.20 -11.51
CA GLN A 169 -10.40 13.99 -10.56
C GLN A 169 -11.33 15.00 -11.27
N GLU A 170 -10.83 15.64 -12.30
CA GLU A 170 -11.54 16.70 -13.03
C GLU A 170 -11.56 16.45 -14.54
N PRO A 171 -12.60 16.90 -15.29
CA PRO A 171 -13.82 17.58 -14.82
C PRO A 171 -14.81 16.65 -14.12
N ASP A 172 -14.73 15.34 -14.37
CA ASP A 172 -15.56 14.30 -13.78
C ASP A 172 -14.68 13.28 -13.07
N SER A 173 -15.10 12.86 -11.88
CA SER A 173 -14.39 11.87 -11.09
C SER A 173 -14.54 10.48 -11.71
N VAL A 174 -13.54 10.02 -12.42
CA VAL A 174 -13.54 8.75 -13.16
C VAL A 174 -12.35 7.90 -12.77
N LEU A 175 -12.61 6.66 -12.38
CA LEU A 175 -11.59 5.63 -12.28
C LEU A 175 -11.46 4.93 -13.64
N TRP A 176 -10.34 5.12 -14.29
CA TRP A 176 -9.97 4.45 -15.53
C TRP A 176 -9.30 3.12 -15.23
N VAL A 177 -9.72 2.10 -15.93
CA VAL A 177 -9.22 0.74 -15.79
C VAL A 177 -8.78 0.23 -17.16
N ALA A 178 -7.48 0.01 -17.31
CA ALA A 178 -6.93 -0.67 -18.48
C ALA A 178 -6.97 -2.19 -18.25
N ARG A 179 -7.61 -2.92 -19.15
CA ARG A 179 -7.75 -4.38 -19.07
C ARG A 179 -6.60 -5.11 -19.78
N GLU A 180 -6.37 -6.36 -19.43
CA GLU A 180 -5.32 -7.19 -20.07
C GLU A 180 -5.63 -7.50 -21.55
N ASP A 181 -6.90 -7.45 -21.97
CA ASP A 181 -7.35 -7.59 -23.36
C ASP A 181 -7.24 -6.30 -24.20
N GLY A 182 -6.68 -5.23 -23.66
CA GLY A 182 -6.47 -3.96 -24.34
C GLY A 182 -7.64 -2.99 -24.31
N VAL A 183 -8.75 -3.33 -23.65
CA VAL A 183 -9.90 -2.43 -23.49
C VAL A 183 -9.67 -1.45 -22.36
N LEU A 184 -10.00 -0.18 -22.57
CA LEU A 184 -10.09 0.84 -21.55
C LEU A 184 -11.53 0.97 -21.08
N ALA A 185 -11.78 0.75 -19.80
CA ALA A 185 -13.08 0.96 -19.17
C ALA A 185 -13.01 2.12 -18.16
N GLY A 186 -14.09 2.87 -18.02
CA GLY A 186 -14.22 3.95 -17.06
C GLY A 186 -15.38 3.67 -16.09
N MET A 187 -15.16 3.97 -14.82
CA MET A 187 -16.17 3.92 -13.78
C MET A 187 -16.27 5.29 -13.12
N THR A 188 -17.44 5.89 -13.13
CA THR A 188 -17.69 7.11 -12.33
C THR A 188 -17.54 6.76 -10.86
N TYR A 189 -16.68 7.50 -10.19
CA TYR A 189 -16.40 7.31 -8.78
C TYR A 189 -16.55 8.63 -8.05
N GLN A 190 -17.72 8.87 -7.49
CA GLN A 190 -18.03 10.02 -6.65
C GLN A 190 -18.32 9.52 -5.24
N ARG A 191 -17.64 10.10 -4.29
CA ARG A 191 -17.94 9.96 -2.89
C ARG A 191 -18.64 11.22 -2.40
N THR A 192 -19.82 11.09 -1.82
CA THR A 192 -20.40 12.16 -1.01
C THR A 192 -19.54 12.30 0.24
N GLU A 193 -18.98 13.48 0.43
CA GLU A 193 -18.27 13.88 1.65
C GLU A 193 -19.19 13.87 2.87
#